data_f4f2d3d0bab6e9914e7f5bba1fcfe528
#
_entry.id   f4f2d3d0bab6e9914e7f5bba1fcfe528
#
_cell.length_a   1.000
_cell.length_b   1.000
_cell.length_c   1.000
_cell.angle_alpha   90.00
_cell.angle_beta   90.00
_cell.angle_gamma   90.00
#
_symmetry.space_group_name_H-M   'P 1'
#
loop_
_entity.id
_entity.type
_entity.pdbx_description
1 polymer ?
#
loop_
_entity_poly.entity_id
_entity_poly.type
_entity_poly.pdbx_seq_one_letter_code
_entity_poly.pdbx_strand_id
1 'polypeptide(L)'
;MRFYNKINFISKRALPNYITPTTSQLAHFLYVTYRIFWERASDNTIYREVKGIDKYFLKNLRKFSWEKALKRKDEKEKLSICEAVPSFMINHLLPVMTLDFIKGNIQAMNGLVGSDRTFLRINRLLEKNLAQNLNTVIKSELEKEKIPFYKDPHVVDLLTIPTSMKNNVLKNRIYQEGYLIFQDKASAAVIQVLFPQPGELICDMCAAPGMKTSLIAQNMENKGRIIAGEFLNKRIIIMKGLLNHLSVLNTHILNTDSIIFPLRFENIFDRILLDAPCTGNGTFLINPELKWRQNEKFLHQNTVLQKKLFESALKLLKPNGILVYSTCSLYPEEGEYIIMNFQDYLEPQNLPKWFSPSYNIEGSVLPGTGRLFPSIHHTQGFFIGKFKKKEI
;
A
#
# COMPACT_ATOMS: atom_id res chain seq x y z
N MET A 1 4.76 -5.30 -16.56
CA MET A 1 3.85 -5.85 -15.53
C MET A 1 2.67 -4.92 -15.22
N ARG A 2 2.87 -3.62 -14.94
CA ARG A 2 1.80 -2.66 -14.61
C ARG A 2 0.62 -2.63 -15.60
N PHE A 3 0.87 -2.83 -16.88
CA PHE A 3 -0.12 -2.79 -17.96
C PHE A 3 -0.42 -4.15 -18.59
N TYR A 4 -0.18 -5.26 -17.86
CA TYR A 4 -0.34 -6.61 -18.39
C TYR A 4 -1.72 -6.85 -19.05
N ASN A 5 -2.82 -6.50 -18.38
CA ASN A 5 -4.18 -6.72 -18.92
C ASN A 5 -4.40 -5.94 -20.22
N LYS A 6 -3.82 -4.75 -20.34
CA LYS A 6 -3.89 -3.93 -21.55
C LYS A 6 -3.08 -4.56 -22.70
N ILE A 7 -1.86 -5.03 -22.38
CA ILE A 7 -1.01 -5.73 -23.33
C ILE A 7 -1.71 -7.02 -23.81
N ASN A 8 -2.25 -7.81 -22.88
CA ASN A 8 -2.98 -9.04 -23.19
C ASN A 8 -4.21 -8.80 -24.05
N PHE A 9 -4.97 -7.74 -23.78
CA PHE A 9 -6.11 -7.34 -24.59
C PHE A 9 -5.73 -7.03 -26.05
N ILE A 10 -4.67 -6.23 -26.25
CA ILE A 10 -4.16 -5.90 -27.58
C ILE A 10 -3.66 -7.17 -28.28
N SER A 11 -2.82 -7.96 -27.58
CA SER A 11 -2.23 -9.20 -28.10
C SER A 11 -3.30 -10.19 -28.57
N LYS A 12 -4.30 -10.47 -27.73
CA LYS A 12 -5.42 -11.38 -28.08
C LYS A 12 -6.20 -10.94 -29.31
N ARG A 13 -6.40 -9.63 -29.48
CA ARG A 13 -7.10 -9.11 -30.67
C ARG A 13 -6.28 -9.15 -31.96
N ALA A 14 -4.97 -9.15 -31.83
CA ALA A 14 -4.06 -9.25 -32.97
C ALA A 14 -3.80 -10.72 -33.39
N LEU A 15 -4.05 -11.70 -32.50
CA LEU A 15 -3.87 -13.12 -32.81
C LEU A 15 -4.79 -13.55 -33.96
N PRO A 16 -4.24 -14.18 -34.98
CA PRO A 16 -5.03 -14.83 -36.02
C PRO A 16 -5.89 -15.97 -35.43
N ASN A 17 -7.08 -16.19 -35.97
CA ASN A 17 -8.05 -17.20 -35.48
C ASN A 17 -7.50 -18.65 -35.53
N TYR A 18 -6.49 -18.92 -36.36
CA TYR A 18 -5.87 -20.24 -36.47
C TYR A 18 -4.75 -20.49 -35.46
N ILE A 19 -4.41 -19.51 -34.61
CA ILE A 19 -3.36 -19.66 -33.59
C ILE A 19 -4.00 -19.85 -32.22
N THR A 20 -3.77 -21.04 -31.64
CA THR A 20 -3.99 -21.28 -30.22
C THR A 20 -2.62 -21.33 -29.55
N PRO A 21 -2.17 -20.24 -28.88
CA PRO A 21 -0.80 -20.17 -28.39
C PRO A 21 -0.57 -21.08 -27.20
N THR A 22 0.56 -21.76 -27.18
CA THR A 22 1.12 -22.35 -25.96
C THR A 22 1.51 -21.26 -24.97
N THR A 23 1.79 -21.60 -23.72
CA THR A 23 2.23 -20.63 -22.69
C THR A 23 3.49 -19.87 -23.13
N SER A 24 4.46 -20.55 -23.74
CA SER A 24 5.68 -19.94 -24.27
C SER A 24 5.40 -18.98 -25.43
N GLN A 25 4.55 -19.38 -26.37
CA GLN A 25 4.16 -18.54 -27.50
C GLN A 25 3.37 -17.31 -27.02
N LEU A 26 2.50 -17.47 -26.02
CA LEU A 26 1.79 -16.35 -25.42
C LEU A 26 2.75 -15.31 -24.85
N ALA A 27 3.80 -15.75 -24.15
CA ALA A 27 4.83 -14.85 -23.62
C ALA A 27 5.52 -14.06 -24.74
N HIS A 28 5.84 -14.68 -25.87
CA HIS A 28 6.39 -14.01 -27.06
C HIS A 28 5.43 -12.98 -27.63
N PHE A 29 4.13 -13.32 -27.79
CA PHE A 29 3.13 -12.38 -28.30
C PHE A 29 2.93 -11.18 -27.37
N LEU A 30 2.92 -11.40 -26.06
CA LEU A 30 2.85 -10.33 -25.06
C LEU A 30 4.09 -9.43 -25.11
N TYR A 31 5.28 -10.03 -25.19
CA TYR A 31 6.54 -9.29 -25.32
C TYR A 31 6.55 -8.42 -26.57
N VAL A 32 6.22 -8.98 -27.74
CA VAL A 32 6.17 -8.26 -29.00
C VAL A 32 5.15 -7.12 -28.94
N THR A 33 3.98 -7.37 -28.36
CA THR A 33 2.96 -6.32 -28.15
C THR A 33 3.50 -5.18 -27.32
N TYR A 34 4.19 -5.48 -26.20
CA TYR A 34 4.82 -4.48 -25.36
C TYR A 34 5.88 -3.69 -26.13
N ARG A 35 6.78 -4.34 -26.84
CA ARG A 35 7.86 -3.70 -27.61
C ARG A 35 7.30 -2.71 -28.64
N ILE A 36 6.20 -3.08 -29.34
CA ILE A 36 5.59 -2.24 -30.38
C ILE A 36 4.86 -1.03 -29.75
N PHE A 37 4.03 -1.24 -28.73
CA PHE A 37 3.16 -0.19 -28.22
C PHE A 37 3.81 0.74 -27.18
N TRP A 38 4.79 0.25 -26.41
CA TRP A 38 5.45 1.04 -25.38
C TRP A 38 6.86 1.48 -25.75
N GLU A 39 7.58 0.70 -26.54
CA GLU A 39 8.95 1.02 -26.92
C GLU A 39 9.12 1.35 -28.42
N ARG A 40 8.01 1.36 -29.16
CA ARG A 40 7.96 1.71 -30.59
C ARG A 40 8.93 0.91 -31.45
N ALA A 41 9.20 -0.35 -31.13
CA ALA A 41 10.13 -1.21 -31.84
C ALA A 41 9.71 -1.38 -33.29
N SER A 42 10.69 -1.39 -34.20
CA SER A 42 10.48 -1.68 -35.62
C SER A 42 10.28 -3.18 -35.85
N ASP A 43 9.66 -3.56 -36.99
CA ASP A 43 9.50 -4.97 -37.34
C ASP A 43 10.84 -5.69 -37.49
N ASN A 44 11.86 -5.02 -38.03
CA ASN A 44 13.21 -5.55 -38.12
C ASN A 44 13.84 -5.86 -36.75
N THR A 45 13.56 -4.99 -35.76
CA THR A 45 13.96 -5.22 -34.37
C THR A 45 13.27 -6.45 -33.80
N ILE A 46 11.94 -6.55 -34.00
CA ILE A 46 11.16 -7.68 -33.51
C ILE A 46 11.61 -8.99 -34.13
N TYR A 47 11.85 -9.05 -35.45
CA TYR A 47 12.35 -10.29 -36.12
C TYR A 47 13.72 -10.73 -35.63
N ARG A 48 14.57 -9.78 -35.21
CA ARG A 48 15.87 -10.12 -34.59
C ARG A 48 15.72 -10.67 -33.18
N GLU A 49 14.80 -10.11 -32.38
CA GLU A 49 14.61 -10.48 -31.00
C GLU A 49 13.78 -11.76 -30.80
N VAL A 50 12.77 -11.98 -31.66
CA VAL A 50 11.83 -13.10 -31.56
C VAL A 50 11.78 -13.88 -32.88
N LYS A 51 12.55 -14.96 -32.95
CA LYS A 51 12.58 -15.83 -34.12
C LYS A 51 11.24 -16.54 -34.30
N GLY A 52 10.75 -16.60 -35.55
CA GLY A 52 9.52 -17.32 -35.89
C GLY A 52 8.24 -16.66 -35.47
N ILE A 53 8.24 -15.33 -35.16
CA ILE A 53 7.02 -14.60 -34.91
C ILE A 53 6.11 -14.58 -36.13
N ASP A 54 4.81 -14.81 -35.93
CA ASP A 54 3.82 -14.84 -37.00
C ASP A 54 3.67 -13.46 -37.68
N LYS A 55 3.78 -13.42 -39.01
CA LYS A 55 3.71 -12.18 -39.80
C LYS A 55 2.32 -11.53 -39.76
N TYR A 56 1.25 -12.33 -39.72
CA TYR A 56 -0.10 -11.81 -39.64
C TYR A 56 -0.39 -11.20 -38.26
N PHE A 57 0.15 -11.79 -37.20
CA PHE A 57 0.10 -11.20 -35.89
C PHE A 57 0.73 -9.79 -35.86
N LEU A 58 1.95 -9.64 -36.40
CA LEU A 58 2.60 -8.31 -36.51
C LEU A 58 1.78 -7.33 -37.33
N LYS A 59 1.28 -7.76 -38.49
CA LYS A 59 0.43 -6.93 -39.34
C LYS A 59 -0.84 -6.47 -38.61
N ASN A 60 -1.47 -7.36 -37.84
CA ASN A 60 -2.66 -7.04 -37.04
C ASN A 60 -2.33 -6.10 -35.91
N LEU A 61 -1.20 -6.27 -35.20
CA LEU A 61 -0.72 -5.33 -34.18
C LEU A 61 -0.54 -3.92 -34.74
N ARG A 62 0.09 -3.76 -35.91
CA ARG A 62 0.29 -2.45 -36.58
C ARG A 62 -1.03 -1.79 -37.01
N LYS A 63 -2.05 -2.58 -37.29
CA LYS A 63 -3.39 -2.12 -37.66
C LYS A 63 -4.32 -1.94 -36.47
N PHE A 64 -3.89 -2.24 -35.26
CA PHE A 64 -4.72 -2.12 -34.07
C PHE A 64 -5.17 -0.66 -33.86
N SER A 65 -6.45 -0.48 -33.63
CA SER A 65 -7.06 0.82 -33.34
C SER A 65 -7.87 0.73 -32.05
N TRP A 66 -7.55 1.60 -31.09
CA TRP A 66 -8.30 1.73 -29.84
C TRP A 66 -9.77 2.08 -30.10
N GLU A 67 -10.05 2.99 -30.99
CA GLU A 67 -11.41 3.41 -31.37
C GLU A 67 -12.25 2.18 -31.76
N LYS A 68 -11.75 1.39 -32.73
CA LYS A 68 -12.42 0.17 -33.19
C LYS A 68 -12.55 -0.87 -32.10
N ALA A 69 -11.48 -1.05 -31.29
CA ALA A 69 -11.43 -2.06 -30.25
C ALA A 69 -12.39 -1.78 -29.09
N LEU A 70 -12.67 -0.50 -28.80
CA LEU A 70 -13.48 -0.05 -27.67
C LEU A 70 -14.90 0.38 -28.09
N LYS A 71 -15.22 0.43 -29.40
CA LYS A 71 -16.48 0.97 -29.91
C LYS A 71 -17.75 0.35 -29.30
N ARG A 72 -17.71 -0.95 -29.01
CA ARG A 72 -18.85 -1.71 -28.43
C ARG A 72 -18.71 -1.98 -26.93
N LYS A 73 -17.76 -1.30 -26.25
CA LYS A 73 -17.50 -1.48 -24.84
C LYS A 73 -18.22 -0.39 -24.04
N ASP A 74 -18.80 -0.76 -22.90
CA ASP A 74 -19.29 0.23 -21.95
C ASP A 74 -18.13 0.96 -21.23
N GLU A 75 -18.44 1.99 -20.47
CA GLU A 75 -17.41 2.83 -19.81
C GLU A 75 -16.62 2.07 -18.76
N LYS A 76 -17.21 1.09 -18.06
CA LYS A 76 -16.52 0.23 -17.08
C LYS A 76 -15.50 -0.69 -17.76
N GLU A 77 -15.92 -1.33 -18.86
CA GLU A 77 -15.04 -2.17 -19.66
C GLU A 77 -13.90 -1.35 -20.27
N LYS A 78 -14.21 -0.14 -20.77
CA LYS A 78 -13.19 0.79 -21.28
C LYS A 78 -12.18 1.14 -20.18
N LEU A 79 -12.66 1.50 -18.99
CA LEU A 79 -11.79 1.81 -17.87
C LEU A 79 -10.90 0.62 -17.48
N SER A 80 -11.50 -0.57 -17.35
CA SER A 80 -10.76 -1.81 -17.05
C SER A 80 -9.63 -2.08 -18.04
N ILE A 81 -9.91 -1.95 -19.33
CA ILE A 81 -8.93 -2.21 -20.39
C ILE A 81 -7.86 -1.11 -20.44
N CYS A 82 -8.29 0.16 -20.47
CA CYS A 82 -7.38 1.30 -20.67
C CYS A 82 -6.42 1.48 -19.49
N GLU A 83 -6.90 1.28 -18.26
CA GLU A 83 -6.11 1.44 -17.04
C GLU A 83 -5.49 0.12 -16.53
N ALA A 84 -5.72 -0.96 -17.26
CA ALA A 84 -5.20 -2.30 -16.95
C ALA A 84 -5.52 -2.77 -15.53
N VAL A 85 -6.77 -2.62 -15.11
CA VAL A 85 -7.30 -3.13 -13.84
C VAL A 85 -8.42 -4.13 -14.10
N PRO A 86 -8.62 -5.17 -13.25
CA PRO A 86 -9.73 -6.09 -13.43
C PRO A 86 -11.08 -5.38 -13.24
N SER A 87 -12.08 -5.74 -14.05
CA SER A 87 -13.46 -5.27 -13.90
C SER A 87 -14.04 -5.58 -12.51
N PHE A 88 -13.59 -6.67 -11.90
CA PHE A 88 -13.87 -7.01 -10.50
C PHE A 88 -13.66 -5.81 -9.56
N MET A 89 -12.49 -5.15 -9.62
CA MET A 89 -12.20 -3.98 -8.77
C MET A 89 -13.20 -2.84 -9.00
N ILE A 90 -13.50 -2.55 -10.26
CA ILE A 90 -14.44 -1.48 -10.60
C ILE A 90 -15.83 -1.78 -10.04
N ASN A 91 -16.30 -3.02 -10.21
CA ASN A 91 -17.62 -3.44 -9.73
C ASN A 91 -17.78 -3.36 -8.22
N HIS A 92 -16.73 -3.69 -7.45
CA HIS A 92 -16.74 -3.59 -5.99
C HIS A 92 -16.66 -2.15 -5.46
N LEU A 93 -16.10 -1.22 -6.26
CA LEU A 93 -15.99 0.19 -5.86
C LEU A 93 -17.19 1.04 -6.29
N LEU A 94 -17.92 0.65 -7.33
CA LEU A 94 -19.06 1.41 -7.85
C LEU A 94 -20.20 1.65 -6.85
N PRO A 95 -20.50 0.74 -5.90
CA PRO A 95 -21.51 1.01 -4.87
C PRO A 95 -21.16 2.18 -3.95
N VAL A 96 -19.88 2.53 -3.82
CA VAL A 96 -19.37 3.53 -2.86
C VAL A 96 -18.60 4.68 -3.51
N MET A 97 -18.34 4.62 -4.82
CA MET A 97 -17.61 5.64 -5.58
C MET A 97 -18.25 5.88 -6.96
N THR A 98 -18.16 7.10 -7.45
CA THR A 98 -18.45 7.38 -8.88
C THR A 98 -17.38 6.80 -9.78
N LEU A 99 -17.74 6.49 -11.04
CA LEU A 99 -16.79 5.94 -12.01
C LEU A 99 -15.60 6.88 -12.26
N ASP A 100 -15.83 8.19 -12.29
CA ASP A 100 -14.78 9.19 -12.47
C ASP A 100 -13.81 9.23 -11.29
N PHE A 101 -14.31 9.07 -10.05
CA PHE A 101 -13.46 9.01 -8.88
C PHE A 101 -12.63 7.73 -8.83
N ILE A 102 -13.22 6.58 -9.21
CA ILE A 102 -12.49 5.31 -9.41
C ILE A 102 -11.38 5.50 -10.44
N LYS A 103 -11.69 6.10 -11.59
CA LYS A 103 -10.73 6.39 -12.67
C LYS A 103 -9.56 7.24 -12.16
N GLY A 104 -9.85 8.35 -11.48
CA GLY A 104 -8.83 9.25 -10.92
C GLY A 104 -7.87 8.51 -9.98
N ASN A 105 -8.39 7.67 -9.07
CA ASN A 105 -7.56 6.87 -8.16
C ASN A 105 -6.71 5.83 -8.90
N ILE A 106 -7.26 5.14 -9.89
CA ILE A 106 -6.52 4.17 -10.70
C ILE A 106 -5.40 4.88 -11.49
N GLN A 107 -5.67 6.05 -12.08
CA GLN A 107 -4.68 6.82 -12.83
C GLN A 107 -3.54 7.31 -11.94
N ALA A 108 -3.84 7.76 -10.72
CA ALA A 108 -2.83 8.10 -9.73
C ALA A 108 -1.96 6.87 -9.37
N MET A 109 -2.58 5.71 -9.15
CA MET A 109 -1.88 4.45 -8.88
C MET A 109 -1.13 3.89 -10.11
N ASN A 110 -1.50 4.29 -11.32
CA ASN A 110 -0.75 3.96 -12.53
C ASN A 110 0.47 4.87 -12.77
N GLY A 111 0.64 5.90 -11.97
CA GLY A 111 1.72 6.85 -12.12
C GLY A 111 1.48 7.90 -13.20
N LEU A 112 0.22 8.14 -13.57
CA LEU A 112 -0.15 9.09 -14.62
C LEU A 112 -0.43 10.49 -14.06
N VAL A 113 -0.87 10.59 -12.80
CA VAL A 113 -1.23 11.84 -12.13
C VAL A 113 -0.67 11.83 -10.70
N GLY A 114 0.01 12.90 -10.29
CA GLY A 114 0.42 13.12 -8.90
C GLY A 114 1.45 12.14 -8.31
N SER A 115 2.04 11.28 -9.14
CA SER A 115 2.94 10.20 -8.72
C SER A 115 4.43 10.60 -8.63
N ASP A 116 4.76 11.86 -8.94
CA ASP A 116 6.16 12.34 -8.88
C ASP A 116 6.59 12.70 -7.45
N ARG A 117 6.09 11.96 -6.47
CA ARG A 117 6.39 12.18 -5.06
C ARG A 117 6.82 10.89 -4.39
N THR A 118 7.89 10.99 -3.63
CA THR A 118 8.39 9.92 -2.76
C THR A 118 8.58 10.50 -1.37
N PHE A 119 8.24 9.73 -0.35
CA PHE A 119 8.28 10.19 1.04
C PHE A 119 9.47 9.59 1.77
N LEU A 120 10.12 10.44 2.58
CA LEU A 120 11.25 10.12 3.44
C LEU A 120 10.88 10.46 4.87
N ARG A 121 10.92 9.49 5.76
CA ARG A 121 10.77 9.73 7.19
C ARG A 121 12.14 10.00 7.83
N ILE A 122 12.19 10.98 8.70
CA ILE A 122 13.34 11.29 9.56
C ILE A 122 13.32 10.32 10.75
N ASN A 123 14.43 9.64 11.00
CA ASN A 123 14.58 8.73 12.14
C ASN A 123 15.18 9.47 13.35
N ARG A 124 14.32 9.89 14.28
CA ARG A 124 14.70 10.59 15.51
C ARG A 124 15.47 9.74 16.51
N LEU A 125 15.38 8.42 16.42
CA LEU A 125 16.10 7.53 17.35
C LEU A 125 17.62 7.66 17.27
N LEU A 126 18.13 8.13 16.11
CA LEU A 126 19.55 8.33 15.87
C LEU A 126 20.04 9.76 16.21
N GLU A 127 19.13 10.69 16.53
CA GLU A 127 19.51 12.10 16.80
C GLU A 127 20.54 12.26 17.90
N LYS A 128 20.45 11.44 18.94
CA LYS A 128 21.42 11.42 20.07
C LYS A 128 22.86 11.07 19.65
N ASN A 129 23.07 10.49 18.49
CA ASN A 129 24.39 10.10 17.99
C ASN A 129 25.08 11.27 17.24
N LEU A 130 24.41 12.42 17.10
CA LEU A 130 24.92 13.57 16.36
C LEU A 130 25.33 14.69 17.32
N ALA A 131 26.44 15.36 16.98
CA ALA A 131 26.87 16.58 17.66
C ALA A 131 26.02 17.82 17.26
N GLN A 132 25.29 17.74 16.15
CA GLN A 132 24.46 18.80 15.62
C GLN A 132 22.99 18.36 15.55
N ASN A 133 22.08 19.32 15.45
CA ASN A 133 20.66 19.04 15.26
C ASN A 133 20.43 18.24 13.97
N LEU A 134 19.70 17.14 14.08
CA LEU A 134 19.45 16.20 12.98
C LEU A 134 18.82 16.88 11.74
N ASN A 135 17.89 17.83 11.94
CA ASN A 135 17.27 18.53 10.81
C ASN A 135 18.30 19.37 10.03
N THR A 136 19.27 19.97 10.73
CA THR A 136 20.36 20.74 10.11
C THR A 136 21.27 19.82 9.29
N VAL A 137 21.63 18.67 9.83
CA VAL A 137 22.45 17.66 9.12
C VAL A 137 21.73 17.16 7.87
N ILE A 138 20.46 16.77 7.99
CA ILE A 138 19.66 16.29 6.86
C ILE A 138 19.53 17.37 5.78
N LYS A 139 19.21 18.60 6.16
CA LYS A 139 19.10 19.73 5.23
C LYS A 139 20.41 19.93 4.47
N SER A 140 21.53 20.03 5.17
CA SER A 140 22.85 20.23 4.56
C SER A 140 23.23 19.13 3.57
N GLU A 141 22.97 17.86 3.94
CA GLU A 141 23.30 16.72 3.06
C GLU A 141 22.41 16.66 1.81
N LEU A 142 21.10 16.94 1.94
CA LEU A 142 20.19 16.95 0.79
C LEU A 142 20.49 18.13 -0.16
N GLU A 143 20.82 19.32 0.37
CA GLU A 143 21.22 20.49 -0.40
C GLU A 143 22.55 20.27 -1.15
N LYS A 144 23.53 19.66 -0.50
CA LYS A 144 24.82 19.29 -1.10
C LYS A 144 24.64 18.38 -2.33
N GLU A 145 23.73 17.42 -2.24
CA GLU A 145 23.38 16.49 -3.33
C GLU A 145 22.34 17.06 -4.31
N LYS A 146 21.95 18.35 -4.13
CA LYS A 146 20.94 19.03 -4.94
C LYS A 146 19.60 18.27 -5.01
N ILE A 147 19.21 17.62 -3.92
CA ILE A 147 17.94 16.92 -3.78
C ILE A 147 16.90 17.89 -3.23
N PRO A 148 15.92 18.35 -4.02
CA PRO A 148 14.86 19.21 -3.53
C PRO A 148 13.95 18.42 -2.58
N PHE A 149 13.57 19.03 -1.46
CA PHE A 149 12.70 18.41 -0.46
C PHE A 149 11.76 19.44 0.17
N TYR A 150 10.62 18.93 0.64
CA TYR A 150 9.62 19.73 1.34
C TYR A 150 9.14 18.95 2.57
N LYS A 151 8.88 19.66 3.67
CA LYS A 151 8.22 19.03 4.84
C LYS A 151 6.77 18.70 4.50
N ASP A 152 6.32 17.52 4.86
CA ASP A 152 4.89 17.18 4.71
C ASP A 152 4.06 18.05 5.69
N PRO A 153 2.98 18.69 5.22
CA PRO A 153 2.17 19.59 6.07
C PRO A 153 1.32 18.85 7.11
N HIS A 154 1.17 17.53 6.99
CA HIS A 154 0.22 16.75 7.79
C HIS A 154 0.88 15.69 8.66
N VAL A 155 2.02 15.16 8.23
CA VAL A 155 2.72 14.07 8.94
C VAL A 155 4.07 14.57 9.45
N VAL A 156 4.24 14.49 10.77
CA VAL A 156 5.47 14.92 11.44
C VAL A 156 6.65 14.06 10.99
N ASP A 157 7.82 14.67 10.88
CA ASP A 157 9.06 14.02 10.48
C ASP A 157 9.03 13.35 9.10
N LEU A 158 8.11 13.79 8.23
CA LEU A 158 8.01 13.30 6.87
C LEU A 158 8.44 14.40 5.87
N LEU A 159 9.32 14.03 4.96
CA LEU A 159 9.76 14.86 3.84
C LEU A 159 9.21 14.30 2.53
N THR A 160 8.93 15.18 1.60
CA THR A 160 8.55 14.83 0.22
C THR A 160 9.68 15.21 -0.72
N ILE A 161 10.08 14.31 -1.61
CA ILE A 161 11.06 14.52 -2.67
C ILE A 161 10.48 14.12 -4.03
N PRO A 162 11.01 14.61 -5.17
CA PRO A 162 10.70 14.08 -6.48
C PRO A 162 11.11 12.60 -6.58
N THR A 163 10.27 11.76 -7.18
CA THR A 163 10.53 10.32 -7.35
C THR A 163 11.80 10.06 -8.17
N SER A 164 12.13 10.95 -9.12
CA SER A 164 13.39 10.91 -9.89
C SER A 164 14.64 10.94 -9.02
N MET A 165 14.58 11.56 -7.83
CA MET A 165 15.70 11.67 -6.89
C MET A 165 15.89 10.45 -5.98
N LYS A 166 15.03 9.45 -6.08
CA LYS A 166 15.07 8.26 -5.21
C LYS A 166 16.43 7.56 -5.23
N ASN A 167 17.03 7.40 -6.41
CA ASN A 167 18.33 6.73 -6.54
C ASN A 167 19.47 7.56 -5.93
N ASN A 168 19.40 8.88 -5.95
CA ASN A 168 20.35 9.76 -5.30
C ASN A 168 20.27 9.61 -3.77
N VAL A 169 19.05 9.61 -3.21
CA VAL A 169 18.84 9.36 -1.78
C VAL A 169 19.36 8.00 -1.35
N LEU A 170 19.10 6.92 -2.11
CA LEU A 170 19.58 5.57 -1.80
C LEU A 170 21.12 5.49 -1.67
N LYS A 171 21.86 6.33 -2.40
CA LYS A 171 23.33 6.40 -2.35
C LYS A 171 23.85 7.37 -1.29
N ASN A 172 22.97 8.21 -0.73
CA ASN A 172 23.38 9.21 0.23
C ASN A 172 23.68 8.59 1.61
N ARG A 173 24.72 9.11 2.28
CA ARG A 173 25.18 8.63 3.59
C ARG A 173 24.08 8.63 4.65
N ILE A 174 23.28 9.71 4.72
CA ILE A 174 22.22 9.83 5.73
C ILE A 174 21.10 8.77 5.58
N TYR A 175 20.88 8.28 4.36
CA TYR A 175 19.97 7.14 4.14
C TYR A 175 20.65 5.81 4.53
N GLN A 176 21.90 5.61 4.13
CA GLN A 176 22.63 4.37 4.41
C GLN A 176 22.90 4.19 5.91
N GLU A 177 23.04 5.27 6.66
CA GLU A 177 23.19 5.25 8.12
C GLU A 177 21.85 5.23 8.87
N GLY A 178 20.71 5.22 8.16
CA GLY A 178 19.38 5.09 8.75
C GLY A 178 18.76 6.37 9.32
N TYR A 179 19.33 7.54 9.07
CA TYR A 179 18.73 8.84 9.47
C TYR A 179 17.51 9.21 8.64
N LEU A 180 17.44 8.72 7.39
CA LEU A 180 16.29 8.83 6.51
C LEU A 180 15.82 7.47 6.06
N ILE A 181 14.52 7.29 5.92
CA ILE A 181 13.88 6.03 5.53
C ILE A 181 12.78 6.30 4.53
N PHE A 182 12.70 5.54 3.45
CA PHE A 182 11.53 5.56 2.58
C PHE A 182 10.31 4.98 3.29
N GLN A 183 9.31 5.79 3.51
CA GLN A 183 8.02 5.35 4.08
C GLN A 183 6.89 6.14 3.44
N ASP A 184 5.85 5.43 2.98
CA ASP A 184 4.67 6.08 2.40
C ASP A 184 3.93 6.91 3.45
N LYS A 185 3.38 8.06 3.03
CA LYS A 185 2.66 9.01 3.88
C LYS A 185 1.48 8.35 4.60
N ALA A 186 0.68 7.52 3.90
CA ALA A 186 -0.45 6.83 4.52
C ALA A 186 0.02 5.87 5.62
N SER A 187 1.11 5.13 5.38
CA SER A 187 1.71 4.24 6.37
C SER A 187 2.21 4.99 7.61
N ALA A 188 2.81 6.17 7.44
CA ALA A 188 3.24 7.02 8.56
C ALA A 188 2.03 7.64 9.31
N ALA A 189 1.00 8.06 8.57
CA ALA A 189 -0.23 8.60 9.13
C ALA A 189 -0.97 7.62 10.06
N VAL A 190 -0.93 6.31 9.76
CA VAL A 190 -1.47 5.26 10.65
C VAL A 190 -0.87 5.36 12.06
N ILE A 191 0.44 5.58 12.16
CA ILE A 191 1.12 5.67 13.46
C ILE A 191 0.84 7.01 14.16
N GLN A 192 0.68 8.08 13.38
CA GLN A 192 0.21 9.35 13.92
C GLN A 192 -1.20 9.22 14.54
N VAL A 193 -2.08 8.44 13.92
CA VAL A 193 -3.42 8.11 14.44
C VAL A 193 -3.33 7.23 15.69
N LEU A 194 -2.45 6.24 15.71
CA LEU A 194 -2.21 5.38 16.89
C LEU A 194 -1.74 6.20 18.08
N PHE A 195 -0.92 7.22 17.84
CA PHE A 195 -0.40 8.16 18.83
C PHE A 195 0.28 7.45 20.02
N PRO A 196 1.28 6.57 19.79
CA PRO A 196 1.95 5.82 20.84
C PRO A 196 2.66 6.74 21.82
N GLN A 197 2.64 6.39 23.13
CA GLN A 197 3.26 7.16 24.18
C GLN A 197 4.46 6.43 24.81
N PRO A 198 5.50 7.16 25.27
CA PRO A 198 6.58 6.56 26.04
C PRO A 198 6.06 5.80 27.26
N GLY A 199 6.58 4.59 27.51
CA GLY A 199 6.23 3.76 28.65
C GLY A 199 5.08 2.77 28.43
N GLU A 200 4.31 2.90 27.35
CA GLU A 200 3.19 1.99 27.05
C GLU A 200 3.67 0.59 26.63
N LEU A 201 2.77 -0.38 26.76
CA LEU A 201 2.87 -1.73 26.18
C LEU A 201 2.00 -1.78 24.93
N ILE A 202 2.63 -1.84 23.76
CA ILE A 202 1.95 -1.78 22.46
C ILE A 202 2.12 -3.09 21.70
N CYS A 203 1.05 -3.54 21.02
CA CYS A 203 1.11 -4.67 20.09
C CYS A 203 1.00 -4.17 18.65
N ASP A 204 1.96 -4.58 17.80
CA ASP A 204 1.88 -4.49 16.34
C ASP A 204 1.62 -5.90 15.81
N MET A 205 0.37 -6.19 15.46
CA MET A 205 -0.08 -7.57 15.22
C MET A 205 0.37 -8.16 13.89
N CYS A 206 0.70 -7.31 12.88
CA CYS A 206 1.12 -7.73 11.54
C CYS A 206 2.34 -6.92 11.11
N ALA A 207 3.40 -6.99 11.91
CA ALA A 207 4.45 -5.99 12.00
C ALA A 207 5.41 -5.91 10.80
N ALA A 208 5.69 -7.04 10.12
CA ALA A 208 6.71 -7.04 9.07
C ALA A 208 6.32 -6.20 7.84
N PRO A 209 7.29 -5.51 7.22
CA PRO A 209 8.73 -5.60 7.44
C PRO A 209 9.28 -4.74 8.60
N GLY A 210 8.46 -4.10 9.45
CA GLY A 210 8.90 -3.34 10.60
C GLY A 210 8.88 -1.81 10.44
N MET A 211 8.39 -1.30 9.31
CA MET A 211 8.35 0.13 9.03
C MET A 211 7.43 0.90 10.01
N LYS A 212 6.25 0.37 10.29
CA LYS A 212 5.31 0.93 11.27
C LYS A 212 5.83 0.72 12.70
N THR A 213 6.32 -0.47 13.01
CA THR A 213 6.95 -0.80 14.29
C THR A 213 8.09 0.16 14.65
N SER A 214 8.97 0.48 13.69
CA SER A 214 10.07 1.44 13.92
C SER A 214 9.58 2.87 14.20
N LEU A 215 8.46 3.29 13.61
CA LEU A 215 7.87 4.60 13.89
C LEU A 215 7.13 4.60 15.25
N ILE A 216 6.53 3.48 15.66
CA ILE A 216 6.00 3.32 17.02
C ILE A 216 7.15 3.50 18.02
N ALA A 217 8.27 2.79 17.83
CA ALA A 217 9.44 2.89 18.70
C ALA A 217 10.01 4.32 18.76
N GLN A 218 10.05 5.02 17.62
CA GLN A 218 10.45 6.43 17.54
C GLN A 218 9.55 7.33 18.39
N ASN A 219 8.23 7.21 18.25
CA ASN A 219 7.29 8.02 19.01
C ASN A 219 7.31 7.68 20.51
N MET A 220 7.65 6.45 20.85
CA MET A 220 7.88 6.01 22.23
C MET A 220 9.28 6.37 22.77
N GLU A 221 10.15 6.97 21.95
CA GLU A 221 11.56 7.28 22.35
C GLU A 221 12.33 6.04 22.85
N ASN A 222 12.04 4.85 22.31
CA ASN A 222 12.53 3.55 22.83
C ASN A 222 12.16 3.27 24.30
N LYS A 223 11.16 3.95 24.88
CA LYS A 223 10.67 3.72 26.24
C LYS A 223 9.40 2.87 26.20
N GLY A 224 9.19 2.03 27.22
CA GLY A 224 8.09 1.04 27.21
C GLY A 224 8.44 -0.22 26.41
N ARG A 225 7.44 -0.91 25.85
CA ARG A 225 7.66 -2.18 25.14
C ARG A 225 6.73 -2.35 23.96
N ILE A 226 7.26 -2.82 22.84
CA ILE A 226 6.49 -3.18 21.64
C ILE A 226 6.59 -4.71 21.47
N ILE A 227 5.44 -5.37 21.34
CA ILE A 227 5.35 -6.77 20.93
C ILE A 227 4.93 -6.77 19.46
N ALA A 228 5.81 -7.27 18.60
CA ALA A 228 5.66 -7.26 17.16
C ALA A 228 5.43 -8.68 16.63
N GLY A 229 4.21 -8.99 16.21
CA GLY A 229 3.81 -10.30 15.69
C GLY A 229 4.05 -10.42 14.19
N GLU A 230 4.64 -11.54 13.75
CA GLU A 230 4.76 -11.90 12.34
C GLU A 230 4.75 -13.41 12.18
N PHE A 231 3.98 -13.91 11.23
CA PHE A 231 3.81 -15.35 10.98
C PHE A 231 4.97 -15.94 10.17
N LEU A 232 5.53 -15.19 9.20
CA LEU A 232 6.50 -15.71 8.24
C LEU A 232 7.94 -15.46 8.68
N ASN A 233 8.71 -16.53 8.98
CA ASN A 233 10.11 -16.44 9.36
C ASN A 233 10.99 -15.60 8.43
N LYS A 234 10.79 -15.72 7.11
CA LYS A 234 11.56 -14.92 6.13
C LYS A 234 11.36 -13.41 6.33
N ARG A 235 10.14 -12.98 6.67
CA ARG A 235 9.83 -11.58 6.93
C ARG A 235 10.38 -11.11 8.27
N ILE A 236 10.44 -11.99 9.27
CA ILE A 236 11.07 -11.72 10.58
C ILE A 236 12.55 -11.39 10.43
N ILE A 237 13.29 -12.13 9.59
CA ILE A 237 14.71 -11.88 9.35
C ILE A 237 14.92 -10.47 8.77
N ILE A 238 14.12 -10.08 7.77
CA ILE A 238 14.16 -8.74 7.17
C ILE A 238 13.82 -7.68 8.23
N MET A 239 12.78 -7.91 9.03
CA MET A 239 12.33 -7.00 10.07
C MET A 239 13.41 -6.80 11.15
N LYS A 240 14.06 -7.87 11.62
CA LYS A 240 15.18 -7.77 12.57
C LYS A 240 16.31 -6.90 12.05
N GLY A 241 16.72 -7.12 10.79
CA GLY A 241 17.74 -6.29 10.15
C GLY A 241 17.34 -4.83 10.08
N LEU A 242 16.10 -4.54 9.68
CA LEU A 242 15.58 -3.17 9.61
C LEU A 242 15.53 -2.50 10.99
N LEU A 243 14.94 -3.13 11.99
CA LEU A 243 14.80 -2.54 13.32
C LEU A 243 16.17 -2.27 13.97
N ASN A 244 17.14 -3.18 13.80
CA ASN A 244 18.52 -2.97 14.26
C ASN A 244 19.17 -1.78 13.56
N HIS A 245 19.05 -1.69 12.23
CA HIS A 245 19.58 -0.58 11.43
C HIS A 245 19.01 0.77 11.87
N LEU A 246 17.75 0.80 12.30
CA LEU A 246 17.06 2.00 12.73
C LEU A 246 17.20 2.31 14.22
N SER A 247 18.03 1.56 14.95
CA SER A 247 18.25 1.72 16.40
C SER A 247 17.00 1.56 17.26
N VAL A 248 16.12 0.65 16.88
CA VAL A 248 14.95 0.29 17.67
C VAL A 248 15.38 -0.69 18.77
N LEU A 249 15.15 -0.32 20.04
CA LEU A 249 15.66 -1.06 21.20
C LEU A 249 14.55 -1.70 22.06
N ASN A 250 13.32 -1.23 21.96
CA ASN A 250 12.21 -1.62 22.84
C ASN A 250 11.21 -2.61 22.20
N THR A 251 11.62 -3.31 21.14
CA THR A 251 10.74 -4.23 20.39
C THR A 251 11.13 -5.68 20.60
N HIS A 252 10.15 -6.52 20.95
CA HIS A 252 10.23 -7.96 20.97
C HIS A 252 9.46 -8.55 19.81
N ILE A 253 10.17 -9.22 18.90
CA ILE A 253 9.58 -9.85 17.72
C ILE A 253 9.16 -11.27 18.08
N LEU A 254 7.89 -11.60 17.86
CA LEU A 254 7.34 -12.93 18.02
C LEU A 254 7.01 -13.56 16.67
N ASN A 255 7.52 -14.77 16.45
CA ASN A 255 7.06 -15.61 15.37
C ASN A 255 5.75 -16.28 15.77
N THR A 256 4.63 -15.70 15.43
CA THR A 256 3.32 -16.17 15.88
C THR A 256 2.23 -15.89 14.85
N ASP A 257 1.20 -16.73 14.85
CA ASP A 257 -0.08 -16.39 14.23
C ASP A 257 -0.85 -15.48 15.20
N SER A 258 -1.08 -14.24 14.80
CA SER A 258 -1.75 -13.24 15.62
C SER A 258 -3.22 -13.58 15.91
N ILE A 259 -3.82 -14.56 15.23
CA ILE A 259 -5.15 -15.07 15.55
C ILE A 259 -5.16 -15.82 16.88
N ILE A 260 -4.11 -16.61 17.16
CA ILE A 260 -4.02 -17.45 18.36
C ILE A 260 -3.26 -16.80 19.51
N PHE A 261 -2.72 -15.60 19.29
CA PHE A 261 -1.92 -14.87 20.28
C PHE A 261 -2.66 -14.64 21.62
N PRO A 262 -3.99 -14.37 21.65
CA PRO A 262 -4.71 -14.11 22.90
C PRO A 262 -4.83 -15.30 23.87
N LEU A 263 -4.49 -16.53 23.47
CA LEU A 263 -4.70 -17.71 24.33
C LEU A 263 -4.01 -17.64 25.71
N ARG A 264 -3.08 -16.70 25.90
CA ARG A 264 -2.32 -16.54 27.16
C ARG A 264 -2.29 -15.10 27.68
N PHE A 265 -2.76 -14.13 26.92
CA PHE A 265 -2.60 -12.72 27.20
C PHE A 265 -3.86 -11.94 26.87
N GLU A 266 -4.75 -11.76 27.82
CA GLU A 266 -5.95 -10.95 27.65
C GLU A 266 -5.80 -9.61 28.36
N ASN A 267 -6.32 -8.54 27.75
CA ASN A 267 -6.42 -7.22 28.37
C ASN A 267 -5.09 -6.65 28.90
N ILE A 268 -3.99 -6.82 28.14
CA ILE A 268 -2.66 -6.36 28.60
C ILE A 268 -2.11 -5.15 27.82
N PHE A 269 -2.53 -4.93 26.57
CA PHE A 269 -1.97 -3.86 25.75
C PHE A 269 -2.70 -2.54 25.95
N ASP A 270 -1.94 -1.47 26.06
CA ASP A 270 -2.46 -0.09 26.10
C ASP A 270 -2.95 0.35 24.73
N ARG A 271 -2.19 -0.05 23.69
CA ARG A 271 -2.57 0.19 22.27
C ARG A 271 -2.29 -1.05 21.43
N ILE A 272 -3.11 -1.19 20.39
CA ILE A 272 -2.91 -2.20 19.36
C ILE A 272 -2.93 -1.53 17.99
N LEU A 273 -1.93 -1.85 17.18
CA LEU A 273 -1.95 -1.65 15.75
C LEU A 273 -2.34 -2.96 15.06
N LEU A 274 -3.44 -2.95 14.34
CA LEU A 274 -3.82 -3.99 13.40
C LEU A 274 -3.77 -3.43 11.97
N ASP A 275 -2.55 -3.36 11.40
CA ASP A 275 -2.35 -3.09 9.98
C ASP A 275 -2.54 -4.40 9.22
N ALA A 276 -3.79 -4.72 8.90
CA ALA A 276 -4.20 -6.06 8.55
C ALA A 276 -3.73 -6.47 7.14
N PRO A 277 -3.37 -7.76 6.93
CA PRO A 277 -3.22 -8.30 5.59
C PRO A 277 -4.48 -8.06 4.78
N CYS A 278 -4.31 -7.59 3.53
CA CYS A 278 -5.42 -7.19 2.68
C CYS A 278 -5.12 -7.44 1.20
N THR A 279 -6.07 -7.18 0.33
CA THR A 279 -5.89 -7.32 -1.12
C THR A 279 -4.85 -6.35 -1.69
N GLY A 280 -4.52 -5.28 -0.97
CA GLY A 280 -3.49 -4.31 -1.34
C GLY A 280 -3.82 -3.47 -2.57
N ASN A 281 -5.10 -3.36 -2.94
CA ASN A 281 -5.50 -2.66 -4.16
C ASN A 281 -5.24 -1.14 -4.13
N GLY A 282 -4.99 -0.56 -2.96
CA GLY A 282 -4.54 0.82 -2.79
C GLY A 282 -3.05 1.06 -3.10
N THR A 283 -2.27 0.01 -3.40
CA THR A 283 -0.80 0.07 -3.52
C THR A 283 -0.26 -0.23 -4.92
N PHE A 284 -1.07 -0.22 -5.96
CA PHE A 284 -0.67 -0.61 -7.32
C PHE A 284 0.49 0.21 -7.91
N LEU A 285 0.76 1.40 -7.37
CA LEU A 285 1.90 2.20 -7.81
C LEU A 285 3.23 1.49 -7.51
N ILE A 286 3.32 0.83 -6.37
CA ILE A 286 4.53 0.12 -5.93
C ILE A 286 4.42 -1.40 -6.09
N ASN A 287 3.20 -1.96 -6.06
CA ASN A 287 2.91 -3.39 -6.17
C ASN A 287 1.97 -3.67 -7.35
N PRO A 288 2.37 -3.38 -8.59
CA PRO A 288 1.48 -3.50 -9.76
C PRO A 288 1.01 -4.92 -10.05
N GLU A 289 1.73 -5.94 -9.57
CA GLU A 289 1.36 -7.36 -9.68
C GLU A 289 0.08 -7.70 -8.90
N LEU A 290 -0.27 -6.94 -7.87
CA LEU A 290 -1.50 -7.15 -7.12
C LEU A 290 -2.76 -6.91 -7.95
N LYS A 291 -2.68 -6.17 -9.05
CA LYS A 291 -3.80 -6.02 -9.99
C LYS A 291 -4.33 -7.37 -10.49
N TRP A 292 -3.44 -8.36 -10.68
CA TRP A 292 -3.81 -9.65 -11.24
C TRP A 292 -4.40 -10.62 -10.20
N ARG A 293 -4.21 -10.30 -8.93
CA ARG A 293 -4.72 -11.11 -7.82
C ARG A 293 -6.12 -10.69 -7.38
N GLN A 294 -6.65 -9.56 -7.90
CA GLN A 294 -7.96 -9.04 -7.53
C GLN A 294 -9.06 -9.94 -8.06
N ASN A 295 -9.72 -10.68 -7.20
CA ASN A 295 -10.87 -11.54 -7.48
C ASN A 295 -11.62 -11.84 -6.17
N GLU A 296 -12.85 -12.38 -6.30
CA GLU A 296 -13.75 -12.70 -5.18
C GLU A 296 -13.10 -13.59 -4.12
N LYS A 297 -12.44 -14.67 -4.55
CA LYS A 297 -11.79 -15.61 -3.64
C LYS A 297 -10.72 -14.92 -2.79
N PHE A 298 -9.89 -14.06 -3.40
CA PHE A 298 -8.81 -13.37 -2.71
C PHE A 298 -9.36 -12.32 -1.73
N LEU A 299 -10.41 -11.58 -2.12
CA LEU A 299 -11.08 -10.63 -1.24
C LEU A 299 -11.70 -11.36 -0.04
N HIS A 300 -12.49 -12.42 -0.29
CA HIS A 300 -13.12 -13.21 0.76
C HIS A 300 -12.12 -13.82 1.75
N GLN A 301 -11.00 -14.38 1.27
CA GLN A 301 -9.95 -14.91 2.14
C GLN A 301 -9.37 -13.85 3.10
N ASN A 302 -9.13 -12.63 2.58
CA ASN A 302 -8.62 -11.54 3.40
C ASN A 302 -9.65 -11.03 4.42
N THR A 303 -10.90 -10.86 4.03
CA THR A 303 -11.96 -10.38 4.95
C THR A 303 -12.23 -11.37 6.09
N VAL A 304 -12.20 -12.68 5.82
CA VAL A 304 -12.30 -13.71 6.87
C VAL A 304 -11.11 -13.65 7.83
N LEU A 305 -9.91 -13.48 7.29
CA LEU A 305 -8.70 -13.33 8.11
C LEU A 305 -8.75 -12.05 8.97
N GLN A 306 -9.14 -10.93 8.38
CA GLN A 306 -9.26 -9.63 9.06
C GLN A 306 -10.24 -9.68 10.23
N LYS A 307 -11.40 -10.33 10.08
CA LYS A 307 -12.35 -10.52 11.18
C LYS A 307 -11.73 -11.27 12.36
N LYS A 308 -11.05 -12.39 12.11
CA LYS A 308 -10.38 -13.18 13.15
C LYS A 308 -9.26 -12.39 13.86
N LEU A 309 -8.48 -11.64 13.10
CA LEU A 309 -7.44 -10.77 13.65
C LEU A 309 -8.04 -9.64 14.51
N PHE A 310 -9.18 -9.09 14.09
CA PHE A 310 -9.87 -8.05 14.84
C PHE A 310 -10.42 -8.58 16.17
N GLU A 311 -11.05 -9.77 16.16
CA GLU A 311 -11.48 -10.47 17.38
C GLU A 311 -10.30 -10.71 18.34
N SER A 312 -9.16 -11.14 17.80
CA SER A 312 -7.93 -11.31 18.57
C SER A 312 -7.45 -9.98 19.18
N ALA A 313 -7.45 -8.90 18.39
CA ALA A 313 -7.09 -7.56 18.86
C ALA A 313 -7.96 -7.10 20.04
N LEU A 314 -9.27 -7.31 19.94
CA LEU A 314 -10.19 -6.94 21.03
C LEU A 314 -9.92 -7.72 22.33
N LYS A 315 -9.56 -9.01 22.25
CA LYS A 315 -9.20 -9.80 23.45
C LYS A 315 -7.90 -9.32 24.09
N LEU A 316 -6.91 -8.95 23.30
CA LEU A 316 -5.60 -8.51 23.74
C LEU A 316 -5.62 -7.11 24.36
N LEU A 317 -6.49 -6.23 23.87
CA LEU A 317 -6.55 -4.83 24.25
C LEU A 317 -7.19 -4.64 25.62
N LYS A 318 -6.59 -3.82 26.48
CA LYS A 318 -7.19 -3.39 27.76
C LYS A 318 -8.54 -2.72 27.53
N PRO A 319 -9.47 -2.81 28.49
CA PRO A 319 -10.60 -1.87 28.56
C PRO A 319 -10.06 -0.43 28.48
N ASN A 320 -10.72 0.43 27.74
CA ASN A 320 -10.26 1.80 27.45
C ASN A 320 -8.95 1.92 26.64
N GLY A 321 -8.34 0.83 26.21
CA GLY A 321 -7.18 0.82 25.31
C GLY A 321 -7.53 1.30 23.90
N ILE A 322 -6.54 1.71 23.14
CA ILE A 322 -6.70 2.25 21.78
C ILE A 322 -6.39 1.17 20.73
N LEU A 323 -7.33 0.91 19.84
CA LEU A 323 -7.14 0.10 18.64
C LEU A 323 -7.08 1.01 17.41
N VAL A 324 -6.03 0.85 16.62
CA VAL A 324 -6.01 1.36 15.24
C VAL A 324 -6.04 0.18 14.28
N TYR A 325 -7.07 0.14 13.45
CA TYR A 325 -7.23 -0.79 12.35
C TYR A 325 -6.92 -0.09 11.05
N SER A 326 -6.09 -0.69 10.20
CA SER A 326 -5.79 -0.14 8.88
C SER A 326 -5.63 -1.22 7.82
N THR A 327 -5.98 -0.87 6.58
CA THR A 327 -5.72 -1.68 5.39
C THR A 327 -5.28 -0.79 4.24
N CYS A 328 -4.36 -1.27 3.41
CA CYS A 328 -4.01 -0.60 2.15
C CYS A 328 -4.98 -1.00 1.03
N SER A 329 -6.27 -0.95 1.32
CA SER A 329 -7.36 -1.31 0.41
C SER A 329 -8.38 -0.20 0.24
N LEU A 330 -8.89 -0.08 -0.99
CA LEU A 330 -10.03 0.79 -1.31
C LEU A 330 -11.38 0.06 -1.21
N TYR A 331 -11.40 -1.27 -1.03
CA TYR A 331 -12.66 -2.00 -0.89
C TYR A 331 -13.34 -1.72 0.46
N PRO A 332 -14.66 -1.47 0.47
CA PRO A 332 -15.42 -1.31 1.72
C PRO A 332 -15.43 -2.59 2.55
N GLU A 333 -15.33 -3.76 1.91
CA GLU A 333 -15.29 -5.07 2.56
C GLU A 333 -14.08 -5.24 3.49
N GLU A 334 -12.95 -4.60 3.18
CA GLU A 334 -11.72 -4.64 3.98
C GLU A 334 -11.57 -3.43 4.92
N GLY A 335 -12.56 -2.58 4.97
CA GLY A 335 -12.61 -1.37 5.80
C GLY A 335 -13.89 -1.30 6.61
N GLU A 336 -14.85 -0.55 6.10
CA GLU A 336 -16.11 -0.24 6.77
C GLU A 336 -16.87 -1.49 7.23
N TYR A 337 -17.00 -2.51 6.38
CA TYR A 337 -17.74 -3.73 6.72
C TYR A 337 -17.05 -4.55 7.81
N ILE A 338 -15.73 -4.45 7.96
CA ILE A 338 -15.04 -5.05 9.12
C ILE A 338 -15.47 -4.33 10.40
N ILE A 339 -15.42 -2.99 10.42
CA ILE A 339 -15.77 -2.20 11.62
C ILE A 339 -17.22 -2.42 12.03
N MET A 340 -18.16 -2.48 11.08
CA MET A 340 -19.57 -2.71 11.35
C MET A 340 -19.85 -4.01 12.14
N ASN A 341 -19.02 -5.06 11.97
CA ASN A 341 -19.16 -6.29 12.73
C ASN A 341 -18.80 -6.14 14.22
N PHE A 342 -18.08 -5.06 14.60
CA PHE A 342 -17.52 -4.92 15.94
C PHE A 342 -17.90 -3.58 16.61
N GLN A 343 -18.77 -2.79 16.02
CA GLN A 343 -19.12 -1.44 16.51
C GLN A 343 -19.65 -1.42 17.95
N ASP A 344 -20.28 -2.52 18.40
CA ASP A 344 -20.81 -2.61 19.77
C ASP A 344 -19.69 -2.61 20.83
N TYR A 345 -18.50 -3.06 20.48
CA TYR A 345 -17.30 -3.12 21.34
C TYR A 345 -16.44 -1.86 21.26
N LEU A 346 -16.78 -0.91 20.37
CA LEU A 346 -15.92 0.18 19.98
C LEU A 346 -16.54 1.53 20.32
N GLU A 347 -15.72 2.43 20.88
CA GLU A 347 -16.01 3.86 21.03
C GLU A 347 -15.17 4.62 19.99
N PRO A 348 -15.82 5.28 19.00
CA PRO A 348 -15.10 5.98 17.93
C PRO A 348 -14.23 7.11 18.48
N GLN A 349 -13.03 7.28 17.92
CA GLN A 349 -12.10 8.34 18.26
C GLN A 349 -11.82 9.25 17.05
N ASN A 350 -11.50 10.51 17.31
CA ASN A 350 -11.26 11.49 16.25
C ASN A 350 -10.05 11.14 15.39
N LEU A 351 -10.19 11.35 14.09
CA LEU A 351 -9.12 11.27 13.10
C LEU A 351 -8.66 12.67 12.67
N PRO A 352 -7.45 12.79 12.07
CA PRO A 352 -6.98 14.05 11.51
C PRO A 352 -7.94 14.62 10.46
N LYS A 353 -8.22 15.92 10.52
CA LYS A 353 -9.18 16.60 9.62
C LYS A 353 -8.80 16.56 8.13
N TRP A 354 -7.54 16.26 7.81
CA TRP A 354 -7.09 16.15 6.43
C TRP A 354 -7.39 14.80 5.76
N PHE A 355 -7.89 13.83 6.53
CA PHE A 355 -8.41 12.58 5.97
C PHE A 355 -9.74 12.84 5.27
N SER A 356 -9.99 12.14 4.18
CA SER A 356 -11.35 12.02 3.66
C SER A 356 -12.20 11.18 4.62
N PRO A 357 -13.49 11.45 4.74
CA PRO A 357 -14.40 10.56 5.45
C PRO A 357 -14.37 9.16 4.81
N SER A 358 -14.73 8.14 5.58
CA SER A 358 -15.00 6.80 5.07
C SER A 358 -16.22 6.82 4.13
N TYR A 359 -16.45 5.71 3.45
CA TYR A 359 -17.61 5.63 2.55
C TYR A 359 -18.93 5.77 3.32
N ASN A 360 -19.90 6.36 2.63
CA ASN A 360 -21.28 6.32 3.10
C ASN A 360 -21.82 4.91 2.83
N ILE A 361 -22.08 4.16 3.90
CA ILE A 361 -22.66 2.84 3.86
C ILE A 361 -24.08 2.95 4.46
N GLU A 362 -25.10 2.55 3.70
CA GLU A 362 -26.50 2.57 4.14
C GLU A 362 -26.97 3.94 4.69
N GLY A 363 -26.48 5.02 4.08
CA GLY A 363 -26.88 6.38 4.43
C GLY A 363 -26.04 7.05 5.54
N SER A 364 -25.03 6.37 6.09
CA SER A 364 -24.18 6.93 7.14
C SER A 364 -22.69 6.71 6.89
N VAL A 365 -21.88 7.65 7.42
CA VAL A 365 -20.43 7.52 7.51
C VAL A 365 -20.10 6.99 8.89
N LEU A 366 -19.26 5.95 8.97
CA LEU A 366 -18.88 5.33 10.24
C LEU A 366 -17.98 6.30 11.06
N PRO A 367 -18.38 6.69 12.29
CA PRO A 367 -17.56 7.51 13.15
C PRO A 367 -16.22 6.83 13.48
N GLY A 368 -15.16 7.61 13.65
CA GLY A 368 -13.84 7.09 13.99
C GLY A 368 -13.10 6.44 12.81
N THR A 369 -13.64 6.55 11.59
CA THR A 369 -13.05 6.00 10.38
C THR A 369 -12.79 7.08 9.33
N GLY A 370 -11.79 6.82 8.46
CA GLY A 370 -11.44 7.71 7.37
C GLY A 370 -10.62 7.00 6.29
N ARG A 371 -10.46 7.69 5.16
CA ARG A 371 -9.74 7.15 4.01
C ARG A 371 -8.70 8.11 3.47
N LEU A 372 -7.64 7.53 2.93
CA LEU A 372 -6.68 8.23 2.11
C LEU A 372 -6.81 7.70 0.68
N PHE A 373 -7.00 8.62 -0.26
CA PHE A 373 -7.19 8.32 -1.68
C PHE A 373 -5.98 8.77 -2.49
N PRO A 374 -5.45 7.93 -3.41
CA PRO A 374 -4.30 8.28 -4.24
C PRO A 374 -4.49 9.58 -5.05
N SER A 375 -5.68 9.80 -5.57
CA SER A 375 -6.01 11.00 -6.38
C SER A 375 -6.12 12.30 -5.57
N ILE A 376 -6.42 12.22 -4.27
CA ILE A 376 -6.61 13.37 -3.40
C ILE A 376 -5.36 13.64 -2.55
N HIS A 377 -4.85 12.60 -1.89
CA HIS A 377 -3.82 12.74 -0.86
C HIS A 377 -2.41 12.49 -1.39
N HIS A 378 -2.29 12.08 -2.66
CA HIS A 378 -1.02 11.78 -3.35
C HIS A 378 -0.16 10.75 -2.58
N THR A 379 -0.79 9.76 -1.99
CA THR A 379 -0.22 8.65 -1.22
C THR A 379 -0.89 7.34 -1.64
N GLN A 380 -0.57 6.23 -0.99
CA GLN A 380 -1.29 4.98 -1.20
C GLN A 380 -2.75 5.09 -0.75
N GLY A 381 -3.61 4.24 -1.32
CA GLY A 381 -5.00 4.12 -0.86
C GLY A 381 -5.06 3.36 0.46
N PHE A 382 -5.68 3.97 1.48
CA PHE A 382 -5.81 3.37 2.81
C PHE A 382 -7.20 3.58 3.39
N PHE A 383 -7.62 2.59 4.18
CA PHE A 383 -8.65 2.74 5.19
C PHE A 383 -8.00 2.78 6.57
N ILE A 384 -8.47 3.65 7.47
CA ILE A 384 -7.95 3.81 8.82
C ILE A 384 -9.12 4.03 9.77
N GLY A 385 -9.19 3.22 10.84
CA GLY A 385 -10.15 3.38 11.93
C GLY A 385 -9.44 3.49 13.27
N LYS A 386 -9.88 4.40 14.14
CA LYS A 386 -9.38 4.60 15.50
C LYS A 386 -10.49 4.45 16.51
N PHE A 387 -10.30 3.58 17.47
CA PHE A 387 -11.31 3.24 18.46
C PHE A 387 -10.70 3.04 19.83
N LYS A 388 -11.49 3.31 20.84
CA LYS A 388 -11.27 2.90 22.21
C LYS A 388 -12.11 1.66 22.49
N LYS A 389 -11.56 0.65 23.15
CA LYS A 389 -12.33 -0.53 23.56
C LYS A 389 -13.28 -0.15 24.69
N LYS A 390 -14.57 -0.46 24.54
CA LYS A 390 -15.55 -0.28 25.61
C LYS A 390 -15.30 -1.24 26.78
N GLU A 391 -15.70 -0.86 27.94
CA GLU A 391 -15.80 -1.76 29.11
C GLU A 391 -17.09 -2.57 28.96
N ILE A 392 -16.97 -3.84 28.56
CA ILE A 392 -18.11 -4.77 28.42
C ILE A 392 -17.81 -5.96 29.35
#